data_c0f1714da6d23422d85c3b9020ba2dd2
#
_entry.id   c0f1714da6d23422d85c3b9020ba2dd2
#
_cell.length_a   1.000
_cell.length_b   1.000
_cell.length_c   1.000
_cell.angle_alpha   90.00
_cell.angle_beta   90.00
_cell.angle_gamma   90.00
#
_symmetry.space_group_name_H-M   'P 1'
#
loop_
_entity.id
_entity.type
_entity.pdbx_description
1 polymer ?
#
loop_
_entity_poly.entity_id
_entity_poly.type
_entity_poly.pdbx_seq_one_letter_code
_entity_poly.pdbx_strand_id
1 'polypeptide(L)'
;MMKKTILLLVAALCGVLTAAAQDLIVKTDATKVEAKVTEITPDAVRYKRFSNPDGPTYVLPVADIDYIQYANGEKERFRAAETV
;
A
#
# COMPACT_ATOMS: atom_id res chain seq x y z
N MET A 1 28.18 29.56 -10.77
CA MET A 1 27.92 29.43 -9.34
C MET A 1 26.46 29.22 -9.00
N MET A 2 25.60 29.97 -9.65
CA MET A 2 24.16 29.78 -9.41
C MET A 2 23.69 28.37 -9.82
N LYS A 3 24.31 27.77 -10.82
CA LYS A 3 23.93 26.45 -11.27
C LYS A 3 24.14 25.37 -10.23
N LYS A 4 25.17 25.49 -9.41
CA LYS A 4 25.44 24.52 -8.35
C LYS A 4 24.39 24.59 -7.25
N THR A 5 23.95 25.78 -6.93
CA THR A 5 22.92 25.98 -5.92
C THR A 5 21.58 25.38 -6.36
N ILE A 6 21.25 25.52 -7.62
CA ILE A 6 20.02 24.96 -8.18
C ILE A 6 20.06 23.44 -8.15
N LEU A 7 21.20 22.84 -8.48
CA LEU A 7 21.35 21.39 -8.44
C LEU A 7 21.15 20.82 -7.05
N LEU A 8 21.70 21.49 -6.04
CA LEU A 8 21.54 21.06 -4.65
C LEU A 8 20.08 21.10 -4.22
N LEU A 9 19.37 22.13 -4.64
CA LEU A 9 17.96 22.27 -4.32
C LEU A 9 17.12 21.15 -4.91
N VAL A 10 17.38 20.80 -6.15
CA VAL A 10 16.65 19.71 -6.82
C VAL A 10 16.93 18.37 -6.14
N ALA A 11 18.15 18.11 -5.76
CA ALA A 11 18.50 16.87 -5.08
C ALA A 11 17.80 16.75 -3.73
N ALA A 12 17.72 17.83 -2.98
CA ALA A 12 17.01 17.82 -1.69
C ALA A 12 15.52 17.56 -1.87
N LEU A 13 14.93 18.13 -2.92
CA LEU A 13 13.52 17.93 -3.19
C LEU A 13 13.22 16.47 -3.54
N CYS A 14 14.07 15.86 -4.34
CA CYS A 14 13.90 14.44 -4.70
C CYS A 14 13.98 13.53 -3.47
N GLY A 15 14.85 13.85 -2.52
CA GLY A 15 14.96 13.07 -1.30
C GLY A 15 13.71 13.08 -0.45
N VAL A 16 12.96 14.16 -0.47
CA VAL A 16 11.73 14.29 0.31
C VAL A 16 10.60 13.43 -0.27
N LEU A 17 10.62 13.19 -1.58
CA LEU A 17 9.52 12.48 -2.24
C LEU A 17 9.51 10.98 -2.00
N THR A 18 10.51 10.41 -1.35
CA THR A 18 10.59 8.98 -1.13
C THR A 18 9.93 8.51 0.15
N ALA A 19 9.29 9.39 0.90
CA ALA A 19 8.97 9.12 2.29
C ALA A 19 7.68 8.36 2.56
N ALA A 20 6.74 8.27 1.63
CA ALA A 20 5.45 7.68 1.95
C ALA A 20 5.04 6.65 0.91
N ALA A 21 5.04 5.40 1.32
CA ALA A 21 4.58 4.31 0.48
C ALA A 21 3.52 3.52 1.24
N GLN A 22 2.35 3.36 0.63
CA GLN A 22 1.24 2.67 1.25
C GLN A 22 0.76 1.56 0.35
N ASP A 23 0.17 0.53 0.96
CA ASP A 23 -0.51 -0.51 0.23
C ASP A 23 -1.97 -0.11 0.05
N LEU A 24 -2.58 -0.59 -1.02
CA LEU A 24 -3.97 -0.31 -1.30
C LEU A 24 -4.72 -1.63 -1.40
N ILE A 25 -5.65 -1.83 -0.49
CA ILE A 25 -6.51 -3.01 -0.50
C ILE A 25 -7.80 -2.63 -1.22
N VAL A 26 -8.10 -3.34 -2.31
CA VAL A 26 -9.33 -3.12 -3.06
C VAL A 26 -10.26 -4.28 -2.75
N LYS A 27 -11.40 -3.96 -2.14
CA LYS A 27 -12.37 -4.96 -1.72
C LYS A 27 -13.29 -5.34 -2.87
N THR A 28 -14.02 -6.43 -2.70
CA THR A 28 -14.91 -6.93 -3.73
C THR A 28 -16.08 -5.98 -4.02
N ASP A 29 -16.39 -5.09 -3.09
CA ASP A 29 -17.43 -4.08 -3.29
C ASP A 29 -16.87 -2.78 -3.87
N ALA A 30 -15.63 -2.81 -4.35
CA ALA A 30 -14.91 -1.69 -4.93
C ALA A 30 -14.43 -0.65 -3.91
N THR A 31 -14.61 -0.88 -2.63
CA THR A 31 -14.08 -0.01 -1.58
C THR A 31 -12.57 -0.16 -1.51
N LYS A 32 -11.87 0.95 -1.35
CA LYS A 32 -10.41 0.96 -1.27
C LYS A 32 -9.99 1.34 0.13
N VAL A 33 -8.99 0.61 0.66
CA VAL A 33 -8.47 0.86 1.99
C VAL A 33 -6.98 1.15 1.88
N GLU A 34 -6.58 2.33 2.32
CA GLU A 34 -5.16 2.68 2.42
C GLU A 34 -4.60 2.04 3.67
N ALA A 35 -3.64 1.16 3.51
CA ALA A 35 -3.22 0.28 4.57
C ALA A 35 -1.74 0.00 4.53
N LYS A 36 -1.26 -0.57 5.63
CA LYS A 36 0.04 -1.20 5.68
C LYS A 36 -0.20 -2.67 6.00
N VAL A 37 -0.04 -3.51 5.01
CA VAL A 37 -0.26 -4.94 5.15
C VAL A 37 0.87 -5.52 5.99
N THR A 38 0.51 -6.24 7.05
CA THR A 38 1.50 -6.81 7.96
C THR A 38 1.63 -8.31 7.79
N GLU A 39 0.55 -8.99 7.39
CA GLU A 39 0.59 -10.43 7.24
C GLU A 39 -0.49 -10.89 6.28
N ILE A 40 -0.17 -11.86 5.46
CA ILE A 40 -1.13 -12.50 4.56
C ILE A 40 -1.15 -13.98 4.88
N THR A 41 -2.35 -14.48 5.20
CA THR A 41 -2.56 -15.90 5.42
C THR A 41 -3.51 -16.43 4.35
N PRO A 42 -3.67 -17.75 4.21
CA PRO A 42 -4.62 -18.29 3.22
C PRO A 42 -6.05 -17.81 3.42
N ASP A 43 -6.43 -17.44 4.63
CA ASP A 43 -7.80 -17.09 4.96
C ASP A 43 -8.04 -15.60 5.09
N ALA A 44 -7.01 -14.82 5.42
CA ALA A 44 -7.21 -13.42 5.78
C ALA A 44 -5.95 -12.60 5.57
N VAL A 45 -6.16 -11.29 5.50
CA VAL A 45 -5.08 -10.31 5.43
C VAL A 45 -5.14 -9.47 6.69
N ARG A 46 -4.02 -9.33 7.36
CA ARG A 46 -3.89 -8.45 8.51
C ARG A 46 -3.19 -7.17 8.08
N TYR A 47 -3.71 -6.07 8.54
CA TYR A 47 -3.18 -4.80 8.15
C TYR A 47 -3.42 -3.75 9.22
N LYS A 48 -2.66 -2.68 9.13
CA LYS A 48 -2.90 -1.47 9.92
C LYS A 48 -3.34 -0.37 8.98
N ARG A 49 -4.16 0.53 9.47
CA ARG A 49 -4.57 1.66 8.66
C ARG A 49 -3.38 2.58 8.43
N PHE A 50 -3.23 3.04 7.22
CA PHE A 50 -2.13 3.93 6.89
C PHE A 50 -2.21 5.23 7.71
N SER A 51 -3.42 5.69 7.99
CA SER A 51 -3.63 6.89 8.79
C SER A 51 -3.35 6.69 10.27
N ASN A 52 -3.20 5.44 10.72
CA ASN A 52 -2.93 5.13 12.12
C ASN A 52 -2.07 3.88 12.23
N PRO A 53 -0.79 3.97 11.82
CA PRO A 53 0.06 2.78 11.76
C PRO A 53 0.39 2.19 13.13
N ASP A 54 0.25 2.96 14.19
CA ASP A 54 0.48 2.48 15.54
C ASP A 54 -0.80 2.00 16.22
N GLY A 55 -1.91 2.01 15.51
CA GLY A 55 -3.19 1.60 16.04
C GLY A 55 -3.41 0.09 16.02
N PRO A 56 -4.67 -0.33 16.13
CA PRO A 56 -4.97 -1.76 16.15
C PRO A 56 -4.70 -2.43 14.81
N THR A 57 -4.52 -3.75 14.86
CA THR A 57 -4.42 -4.56 13.65
C THR A 57 -5.83 -4.96 13.21
N TYR A 58 -6.14 -4.72 11.96
CA TYR A 58 -7.41 -5.11 11.37
C TYR A 58 -7.23 -6.41 10.60
N VAL A 59 -8.30 -7.19 10.51
CA VAL A 59 -8.31 -8.46 9.80
C VAL A 59 -9.40 -8.40 8.75
N LEU A 60 -9.06 -8.76 7.52
CA LEU A 60 -10.00 -8.76 6.42
C LEU A 60 -9.95 -10.11 5.73
N PRO A 61 -11.09 -10.83 5.64
CA PRO A 61 -11.07 -12.12 4.95
C PRO A 61 -10.67 -11.97 3.48
N VAL A 62 -9.88 -12.91 2.98
CA VAL A 62 -9.46 -12.87 1.58
C VAL A 62 -10.67 -12.94 0.64
N ALA A 63 -11.75 -13.55 1.07
CA ALA A 63 -12.98 -13.61 0.26
C ALA A 63 -13.57 -12.23 -0.02
N ASP A 64 -13.26 -11.25 0.81
CA ASP A 64 -13.74 -9.88 0.64
C ASP A 64 -12.78 -8.99 -0.14
N ILE A 65 -11.64 -9.54 -0.57
CA ILE A 65 -10.60 -8.77 -1.23
C ILE A 65 -10.57 -9.13 -2.71
N ASP A 66 -10.60 -8.12 -3.57
CA ASP A 66 -10.39 -8.31 -5.00
C ASP A 66 -8.90 -8.41 -5.28
N TYR A 67 -8.15 -7.39 -4.90
CA TYR A 67 -6.70 -7.42 -5.04
C TYR A 67 -6.07 -6.43 -4.07
N ILE A 68 -4.77 -6.58 -3.88
CA ILE A 68 -3.95 -5.64 -3.13
C ILE A 68 -2.90 -5.10 -4.07
N GLN A 69 -2.76 -3.78 -4.11
CA GLN A 69 -1.67 -3.14 -4.81
C GLN A 69 -0.65 -2.69 -3.77
N TYR A 70 0.55 -3.26 -3.82
CA TYR A 70 1.58 -2.96 -2.84
C TYR A 70 2.28 -1.64 -3.16
N ALA A 71 2.97 -1.12 -2.15
CA ALA A 71 3.68 0.13 -2.28
C ALA A 71 4.71 0.13 -3.40
N ASN A 72 5.26 -1.05 -3.73
CA ASN A 72 6.25 -1.18 -4.80
C ASN A 72 5.61 -1.30 -6.19
N GLY A 73 4.29 -1.19 -6.29
CA GLY A 73 3.58 -1.27 -7.56
C GLY A 73 3.08 -2.66 -7.94
N GLU A 74 3.46 -3.69 -7.20
CA GLU A 74 2.99 -5.03 -7.48
C GLU A 74 1.54 -5.20 -7.07
N LYS A 75 0.82 -6.06 -7.79
CA LYS A 75 -0.56 -6.40 -7.47
C LYS A 75 -0.68 -7.87 -7.16
N GLU A 76 -1.46 -8.19 -6.15
CA GLU A 76 -1.80 -9.57 -5.83
C GLU A 76 -3.30 -9.73 -5.85
N ARG A 77 -3.81 -10.57 -6.75
CA ARG A 77 -5.24 -10.79 -6.88
C ARG A 77 -5.66 -11.99 -6.07
N PHE A 78 -6.79 -11.84 -5.39
CA PHE A 78 -7.36 -12.92 -4.59
C PHE A 78 -8.59 -13.53 -5.26
N ARG A 79 -9.33 -12.74 -6.02
CA ARG A 79 -10.55 -13.24 -6.66
C ARG A 79 -10.30 -14.11 -7.87
N ALA A 80 -9.14 -13.99 -8.48
CA ALA A 80 -8.86 -14.75 -9.70
C ALA A 80 -8.95 -16.25 -9.47
N ALA A 81 -8.68 -16.70 -8.25
CA ALA A 81 -8.73 -18.13 -7.93
C ALA A 81 -10.14 -18.69 -7.94
N GLU A 82 -11.14 -17.83 -7.81
CA GLU A 82 -12.53 -18.27 -7.72
C GLU A 82 -13.19 -18.49 -9.06
N THR A 83 -12.61 -17.97 -10.11
CA THR A 83 -13.22 -18.03 -11.43
C THR A 83 -12.93 -19.31 -12.19
N VAL A 84 -12.15 -20.15 -11.63
CA VAL A 84 -11.74 -21.41 -12.26
C VAL A 84 -12.83 -22.44 -12.27
#